data_f3b4a22010dfc84d2886a4cecf20c1c3
#
_entry.id   f3b4a22010dfc84d2886a4cecf20c1c3
#
_cell.length_a   1.000
_cell.length_b   1.000
_cell.length_c   1.000
_cell.angle_alpha   90.00
_cell.angle_beta   90.00
_cell.angle_gamma   90.00
#
_symmetry.space_group_name_H-M   'P 1'
#
loop_
_entity.id
_entity.type
_entity.pdbx_description
1 polymer ?
#
loop_
_entity_poly.entity_id
_entity_poly.type
_entity_poly.pdbx_seq_one_letter_code
_entity_poly.pdbx_strand_id
1 'polypeptide(L)'
;MSSPPRRFPLALGRVAGAAAPHPDKPVKPLPGAVRRALAVPPSPGLGLDSTVVRERMVQRLRADGAACEPVMAALASVPRHRFVETALAAQAYEDTALPIGWGQTISKPSVVARMLALLFDGRDATRSGSLGRVLEIGTGCGYQAALLALLAQLVISVERERESARP
;
A
#
# COMPACT_ATOMS: atom_id res chain seq x y z
N MET A 1 -45.46 -9.53 9.18
CA MET A 1 -44.41 -9.92 10.15
C MET A 1 -43.13 -9.22 9.76
N SER A 2 -42.77 -8.14 10.48
CA SER A 2 -41.65 -7.28 10.16
C SER A 2 -40.39 -7.78 10.85
N SER A 3 -39.32 -8.04 10.08
CA SER A 3 -38.01 -8.43 10.62
C SER A 3 -37.38 -7.28 11.37
N PRO A 4 -36.73 -7.49 12.52
CA PRO A 4 -36.08 -6.42 13.28
C PRO A 4 -34.83 -5.91 12.56
N PRO A 5 -34.47 -4.62 12.74
CA PRO A 5 -33.28 -4.03 12.12
C PRO A 5 -31.99 -4.64 12.70
N ARG A 6 -31.06 -4.99 11.81
CA ARG A 6 -29.73 -5.46 12.19
C ARG A 6 -28.96 -4.35 12.90
N ARG A 7 -28.66 -4.53 14.18
CA ARG A 7 -27.82 -3.59 14.95
C ARG A 7 -26.34 -3.78 14.57
N PHE A 8 -25.68 -2.75 14.12
CA PHE A 8 -24.22 -2.60 14.10
C PHE A 8 -23.78 -1.76 15.30
N PRO A 9 -22.62 -2.05 15.93
CA PRO A 9 -21.64 -3.07 15.62
C PRO A 9 -21.98 -4.46 16.20
N LEU A 10 -21.54 -5.52 15.52
CA LEU A 10 -21.59 -6.89 16.06
C LEU A 10 -20.74 -6.94 17.33
N ALA A 11 -21.33 -7.38 18.45
CA ALA A 11 -20.58 -7.65 19.67
C ALA A 11 -19.56 -8.76 19.39
N LEU A 12 -18.28 -8.44 19.40
CA LEU A 12 -17.20 -9.43 19.38
C LEU A 12 -17.24 -10.20 20.69
N GLY A 13 -17.80 -11.42 20.66
CA GLY A 13 -17.74 -12.34 21.78
C GLY A 13 -16.28 -12.58 22.16
N ARG A 14 -15.96 -12.49 23.45
CA ARG A 14 -14.63 -12.85 23.96
C ARG A 14 -14.33 -14.28 23.55
N VAL A 15 -13.33 -14.46 22.67
CA VAL A 15 -12.74 -15.77 22.42
C VAL A 15 -11.90 -16.09 23.66
N ALA A 16 -12.45 -16.95 24.50
CA ALA A 16 -11.71 -17.46 25.65
C ALA A 16 -10.60 -18.39 25.15
N GLY A 17 -9.34 -18.08 25.46
CA GLY A 17 -8.25 -19.06 25.41
C GLY A 17 -7.11 -18.85 24.43
N ALA A 18 -6.87 -17.64 23.89
CA ALA A 18 -5.58 -17.37 23.28
C ALA A 18 -4.70 -16.59 24.27
N ALA A 19 -3.65 -17.24 24.78
CA ALA A 19 -2.63 -16.58 25.59
C ALA A 19 -2.06 -15.38 24.81
N ALA A 20 -2.02 -14.22 25.44
CA ALA A 20 -1.43 -13.01 24.86
C ALA A 20 0.04 -13.32 24.48
N PRO A 21 0.51 -12.95 23.30
CA PRO A 21 1.92 -13.10 22.96
C PRO A 21 2.74 -12.19 23.87
N HIS A 22 3.75 -12.76 24.53
CA HIS A 22 4.72 -12.03 25.36
C HIS A 22 5.42 -10.95 24.53
N PRO A 23 5.53 -9.69 25.03
CA PRO A 23 6.09 -8.56 24.27
C PRO A 23 7.61 -8.58 24.07
N ASP A 24 8.37 -9.54 24.63
CA ASP A 24 9.83 -9.44 24.76
C ASP A 24 10.64 -10.61 24.18
N LYS A 25 10.30 -11.12 23.01
CA LYS A 25 11.30 -11.91 22.26
C LYS A 25 11.76 -11.11 21.04
N PRO A 26 13.06 -10.73 20.97
CA PRO A 26 13.59 -10.12 19.77
C PRO A 26 13.46 -11.10 18.61
N VAL A 27 12.63 -10.75 17.63
CA VAL A 27 12.53 -11.49 16.38
C VAL A 27 13.86 -11.29 15.66
N LYS A 28 14.66 -12.35 15.52
CA LYS A 28 15.86 -12.34 14.69
C LYS A 28 15.50 -11.85 13.30
N PRO A 29 16.20 -10.85 12.74
CA PRO A 29 15.97 -10.43 11.35
C PRO A 29 16.23 -11.63 10.42
N LEU A 30 15.29 -11.95 9.58
CA LEU A 30 15.50 -12.90 8.49
C LEU A 30 16.62 -12.37 7.58
N PRO A 31 17.62 -13.20 7.26
CA PRO A 31 18.76 -12.74 6.49
C PRO A 31 18.35 -12.37 5.07
N GLY A 32 18.60 -11.10 4.69
CA GLY A 32 19.00 -10.70 3.34
C GLY A 32 18.04 -10.83 2.15
N ALA A 33 16.96 -11.58 2.22
CA ALA A 33 16.19 -11.96 1.02
C ALA A 33 15.24 -10.85 0.49
N VAL A 34 14.81 -9.91 1.32
CA VAL A 34 13.78 -8.92 0.93
C VAL A 34 14.36 -7.71 0.20
N ARG A 35 15.64 -7.38 0.41
CA ARG A 35 16.27 -6.25 -0.29
C ARG A 35 16.56 -6.50 -1.78
N ARG A 36 16.53 -7.75 -2.23
CA ARG A 36 16.86 -8.10 -3.63
C ARG A 36 15.68 -8.09 -4.58
N ALA A 37 14.46 -8.09 -4.08
CA ALA A 37 13.24 -8.15 -4.89
C ALA A 37 12.84 -6.80 -5.53
N LEU A 38 13.37 -5.68 -5.07
CA LEU A 38 13.02 -4.35 -5.59
C LEU A 38 13.98 -3.82 -6.68
N ALA A 39 15.04 -4.53 -7.02
CA ALA A 39 15.86 -4.23 -8.19
C ALA A 39 15.22 -4.86 -9.43
N VAL A 40 14.03 -4.39 -9.81
CA VAL A 40 13.44 -4.75 -11.10
C VAL A 40 14.17 -3.95 -12.17
N PRO A 41 14.79 -4.62 -13.19
CA PRO A 41 15.50 -3.92 -14.25
C PRO A 41 14.55 -2.95 -14.96
N PRO A 42 15.05 -1.78 -15.41
CA PRO A 42 14.24 -0.83 -16.18
C PRO A 42 13.76 -1.54 -17.45
N SER A 43 12.45 -1.66 -17.62
CA SER A 43 11.89 -2.10 -18.88
C SER A 43 12.26 -1.05 -19.95
N PRO A 44 12.75 -1.47 -21.14
CA PRO A 44 13.04 -0.56 -22.25
C PRO A 44 11.76 0.18 -22.61
N GLY A 45 11.84 1.52 -22.65
CA GLY A 45 10.73 2.43 -22.65
C GLY A 45 9.68 2.23 -23.74
N LEU A 46 8.45 2.26 -23.34
CA LEU A 46 7.36 2.81 -24.14
C LEU A 46 7.46 4.34 -24.07
N GLY A 47 8.42 4.98 -24.72
CA GLY A 47 8.50 6.39 -25.10
C GLY A 47 8.06 7.50 -24.14
N LEU A 48 7.46 7.19 -23.02
CA LEU A 48 7.10 8.09 -21.93
C LEU A 48 8.11 7.83 -20.80
N ASP A 49 9.02 8.79 -20.58
CA ASP A 49 9.88 8.75 -19.41
C ASP A 49 9.00 8.79 -18.14
N SER A 50 8.65 7.60 -17.67
CA SER A 50 7.74 7.41 -16.55
C SER A 50 8.27 8.05 -15.27
N THR A 51 9.57 8.34 -15.19
CA THR A 51 10.22 9.00 -14.05
C THR A 51 9.78 10.45 -13.96
N VAL A 52 9.87 11.22 -15.04
CA VAL A 52 9.46 12.63 -15.06
C VAL A 52 7.97 12.78 -14.76
N VAL A 53 7.14 11.91 -15.35
CA VAL A 53 5.69 11.95 -15.10
C VAL A 53 5.36 11.59 -13.66
N ARG A 54 6.07 10.60 -13.08
CA ARG A 54 5.95 10.21 -11.67
C ARG A 54 6.37 11.35 -10.74
N GLU A 55 7.48 12.01 -11.01
CA GLU A 55 7.94 13.16 -10.24
C GLU A 55 6.92 14.30 -10.25
N ARG A 56 6.30 14.59 -11.41
CA ARG A 56 5.21 15.58 -11.52
C ARG A 56 4.00 15.20 -10.67
N MET A 57 3.61 13.92 -10.64
CA MET A 57 2.56 13.42 -9.74
C MET A 57 2.91 13.69 -8.27
N VAL A 58 4.13 13.34 -7.85
CA VAL A 58 4.58 13.56 -6.47
C VAL A 58 4.63 15.05 -6.12
N GLN A 59 5.06 15.91 -7.04
CA GLN A 59 5.06 17.36 -6.84
C GLN A 59 3.64 17.92 -6.65
N ARG A 60 2.66 17.46 -7.43
CA ARG A 60 1.25 17.84 -7.24
C ARG A 60 0.75 17.42 -5.86
N LEU A 61 0.95 16.15 -5.49
CA LEU A 61 0.55 15.63 -4.18
C LEU A 61 1.21 16.39 -3.01
N ARG A 62 2.46 16.82 -3.18
CA ARG A 62 3.17 17.62 -2.18
C ARG A 62 2.58 19.03 -2.08
N ALA A 63 2.24 19.68 -3.20
CA ALA A 63 1.59 20.98 -3.24
C ALA A 63 0.20 20.94 -2.57
N ASP A 64 -0.52 19.84 -2.73
CA ASP A 64 -1.84 19.62 -2.11
C ASP A 64 -1.74 19.23 -0.62
N GLY A 65 -0.54 19.09 -0.06
CA GLY A 65 -0.34 18.67 1.34
C GLY A 65 -0.85 17.24 1.63
N ALA A 66 -0.83 16.36 0.61
CA ALA A 66 -1.49 15.07 0.69
C ALA A 66 -0.81 14.09 1.67
N ALA A 67 0.52 14.21 1.90
CA ALA A 67 1.25 13.28 2.75
C ALA A 67 2.59 13.85 3.25
N CYS A 68 3.18 13.15 4.24
CA CYS A 68 4.50 13.42 4.77
C CYS A 68 5.63 12.97 3.83
N GLU A 69 6.85 13.47 4.05
CA GLU A 69 8.00 13.22 3.17
C GLU A 69 8.36 11.73 2.98
N PRO A 70 8.34 10.85 4.00
CA PRO A 70 8.57 9.42 3.78
C PRO A 70 7.60 8.80 2.76
N VAL A 71 6.33 9.17 2.81
CA VAL A 71 5.31 8.70 1.86
C VAL A 71 5.57 9.26 0.46
N MET A 72 5.95 10.54 0.34
CA MET A 72 6.33 11.14 -0.94
C MET A 72 7.54 10.45 -1.57
N ALA A 73 8.55 10.11 -0.78
CA ALA A 73 9.73 9.36 -1.23
C ALA A 73 9.35 7.96 -1.72
N ALA A 74 8.46 7.26 -1.02
CA ALA A 74 7.96 5.95 -1.46
C ALA A 74 7.20 6.05 -2.79
N LEU A 75 6.30 7.03 -2.94
CA LEU A 75 5.56 7.27 -4.18
C LEU A 75 6.48 7.63 -5.35
N ALA A 76 7.57 8.35 -5.10
CA ALA A 76 8.59 8.66 -6.10
C ALA A 76 9.38 7.42 -6.52
N SER A 77 9.55 6.43 -5.64
CA SER A 77 10.36 5.23 -5.88
C SER A 77 9.61 4.13 -6.60
N VAL A 78 8.29 3.97 -6.35
CA VAL A 78 7.50 2.86 -6.89
C VAL A 78 6.86 3.24 -8.24
N PRO A 79 7.18 2.55 -9.34
CA PRO A 79 6.66 2.85 -10.67
C PRO A 79 5.21 2.34 -10.82
N ARG A 80 4.23 3.19 -10.53
CA ARG A 80 2.80 2.86 -10.49
C ARG A 80 2.27 2.26 -11.81
N HIS A 81 2.79 2.69 -12.97
CA HIS A 81 2.38 2.17 -14.28
C HIS A 81 2.61 0.66 -14.44
N ARG A 82 3.45 0.03 -13.61
CA ARG A 82 3.69 -1.42 -13.61
C ARG A 82 2.59 -2.22 -12.93
N PHE A 83 1.67 -1.57 -12.26
CA PHE A 83 0.57 -2.16 -11.50
C PHE A 83 -0.79 -1.99 -12.20
N VAL A 84 -0.78 -1.51 -13.42
CA VAL A 84 -1.96 -1.37 -14.28
C VAL A 84 -1.70 -2.05 -15.64
N GLU A 85 -2.74 -2.33 -16.37
CA GLU A 85 -2.61 -2.85 -17.73
C GLU A 85 -1.83 -1.87 -18.62
N THR A 86 -1.07 -2.39 -19.57
CA THR A 86 -0.23 -1.58 -20.48
C THR A 86 -1.00 -0.49 -21.19
N ALA A 87 -2.25 -0.76 -21.58
CA ALA A 87 -3.14 0.21 -22.22
C ALA A 87 -3.46 1.43 -21.33
N LEU A 88 -3.36 1.28 -20.01
CA LEU A 88 -3.64 2.32 -19.02
C LEU A 88 -2.37 2.96 -18.45
N ALA A 89 -1.20 2.52 -18.88
CA ALA A 89 0.09 2.98 -18.34
C ALA A 89 0.26 4.51 -18.43
N ALA A 90 -0.21 5.13 -19.52
CA ALA A 90 -0.17 6.57 -19.71
C ALA A 90 -0.97 7.36 -18.66
N GLN A 91 -2.07 6.78 -18.15
CA GLN A 91 -2.96 7.38 -17.16
C GLN A 91 -2.53 7.07 -15.70
N ALA A 92 -1.55 6.19 -15.52
CA ALA A 92 -1.17 5.68 -14.19
C ALA A 92 -0.77 6.78 -13.20
N TYR A 93 -0.32 7.92 -13.68
CA TYR A 93 0.16 9.03 -12.86
C TYR A 93 -0.84 10.20 -12.77
N GLU A 94 -2.02 10.05 -13.33
CA GLU A 94 -3.15 10.95 -13.13
C GLU A 94 -3.83 10.66 -11.79
N ASP A 95 -4.48 11.66 -11.18
CA ASP A 95 -5.19 11.45 -9.92
C ASP A 95 -6.56 10.81 -10.14
N THR A 96 -6.54 9.62 -10.72
CA THR A 96 -7.71 8.80 -11.03
C THR A 96 -7.55 7.35 -10.60
N ALA A 97 -8.67 6.69 -10.30
CA ALA A 97 -8.71 5.25 -10.10
C ALA A 97 -8.77 4.55 -11.45
N LEU A 98 -8.00 3.48 -11.63
CA LEU A 98 -7.95 2.72 -12.88
C LEU A 98 -8.36 1.26 -12.63
N PRO A 99 -9.02 0.60 -13.58
CA PRO A 99 -9.37 -0.81 -13.45
C PRO A 99 -8.11 -1.69 -13.41
N ILE A 100 -8.16 -2.74 -12.59
CA ILE A 100 -7.10 -3.78 -12.46
C ILE A 100 -7.65 -5.19 -12.67
N GLY A 101 -8.83 -5.30 -13.27
CA GLY A 101 -9.56 -6.55 -13.44
C GLY A 101 -10.49 -6.89 -12.29
N TRP A 102 -11.30 -7.93 -12.46
CA TRP A 102 -12.18 -8.49 -11.43
C TRP A 102 -13.14 -7.48 -10.77
N GLY A 103 -13.51 -6.44 -11.49
CA GLY A 103 -14.33 -5.34 -10.95
C GLY A 103 -13.61 -4.49 -9.89
N GLN A 104 -12.30 -4.64 -9.76
CA GLN A 104 -11.45 -3.89 -8.83
C GLN A 104 -10.73 -2.75 -9.52
N THR A 105 -10.26 -1.80 -8.72
CA THR A 105 -9.48 -0.65 -9.20
C THR A 105 -8.26 -0.42 -8.31
N ILE A 106 -7.17 0.05 -8.92
CA ILE A 106 -6.10 0.70 -8.15
C ILE A 106 -6.61 2.08 -7.70
N SER A 107 -6.51 2.37 -6.42
CA SER A 107 -6.95 3.66 -5.85
C SER A 107 -6.16 4.82 -6.46
N LYS A 108 -6.77 5.98 -6.61
CA LYS A 108 -6.09 7.18 -7.12
C LYS A 108 -4.91 7.59 -6.21
N PRO A 109 -3.85 8.19 -6.76
CA PRO A 109 -2.63 8.54 -6.03
C PRO A 109 -2.87 9.36 -4.76
N SER A 110 -3.76 10.36 -4.80
CA SER A 110 -4.08 11.21 -3.64
C SER A 110 -4.69 10.43 -2.48
N VAL A 111 -5.55 9.44 -2.76
CA VAL A 111 -6.14 8.59 -1.73
C VAL A 111 -5.08 7.70 -1.09
N VAL A 112 -4.22 7.06 -1.90
CA VAL A 112 -3.13 6.22 -1.39
C VAL A 112 -2.18 7.06 -0.52
N ALA A 113 -1.77 8.24 -1.00
CA ALA A 113 -0.93 9.17 -0.25
C ALA A 113 -1.55 9.53 1.10
N ARG A 114 -2.84 9.89 1.11
CA ARG A 114 -3.55 10.25 2.34
C ARG A 114 -3.70 9.10 3.32
N MET A 115 -4.01 7.90 2.84
CA MET A 115 -4.11 6.70 3.68
C MET A 115 -2.78 6.40 4.37
N LEU A 116 -1.67 6.43 3.62
CA LEU A 116 -0.33 6.21 4.18
C LEU A 116 0.09 7.32 5.14
N ALA A 117 -0.26 8.59 4.85
CA ALA A 117 0.00 9.71 5.76
C ALA A 117 -0.70 9.53 7.11
N LEU A 118 -1.97 9.10 7.09
CA LEU A 118 -2.73 8.85 8.33
C LEU A 118 -2.12 7.73 9.18
N LEU A 119 -1.48 6.73 8.56
CA LEU A 119 -0.72 5.72 9.30
C LEU A 119 0.53 6.32 9.94
N PHE A 120 1.21 7.26 9.27
CA PHE A 120 2.38 7.96 9.82
C PHE A 120 2.06 8.97 10.91
N ASP A 121 0.81 9.47 10.98
CA ASP A 121 0.35 10.34 12.06
C ASP A 121 0.23 9.59 13.41
N GLY A 122 0.32 8.26 13.39
CA GLY A 122 0.36 7.43 14.59
C GLY A 122 1.61 7.72 15.44
N ARG A 123 1.46 7.78 16.76
CA ARG A 123 2.53 8.11 17.71
C ARG A 123 3.80 7.28 17.53
N ASP A 124 3.67 5.99 17.28
CA ASP A 124 4.81 5.09 17.13
C ASP A 124 5.52 5.28 15.79
N ALA A 125 4.76 5.51 14.72
CA ALA A 125 5.32 5.79 13.40
C ALA A 125 6.05 7.14 13.38
N THR A 126 5.48 8.18 13.97
CA THR A 126 6.11 9.52 14.11
C THR A 126 7.41 9.44 14.90
N ARG A 127 7.45 8.64 15.97
CA ARG A 127 8.64 8.50 16.82
C ARG A 127 9.74 7.66 16.18
N SER A 128 9.39 6.58 15.49
CA SER A 128 10.35 5.61 14.92
C SER A 128 10.74 5.90 13.48
N GLY A 129 9.98 6.74 12.79
CA GLY A 129 10.14 6.97 11.35
C GLY A 129 9.74 5.77 10.49
N SER A 130 8.99 4.80 11.04
CA SER A 130 8.58 3.57 10.38
C SER A 130 7.19 3.14 10.82
N LEU A 131 6.44 2.53 9.92
CA LEU A 131 5.13 1.95 10.22
C LEU A 131 5.22 0.65 11.05
N GLY A 132 6.44 0.14 11.31
CA GLY A 132 6.64 -1.09 12.06
C GLY A 132 6.06 -2.31 11.34
N ARG A 133 5.08 -3.00 11.96
CA ARG A 133 4.40 -4.17 11.38
C ARG A 133 3.02 -3.74 10.87
N VAL A 134 2.76 -3.98 9.59
CA VAL A 134 1.53 -3.57 8.91
C VAL A 134 0.78 -4.80 8.40
N LEU A 135 -0.52 -4.81 8.61
CA LEU A 135 -1.46 -5.72 7.96
C LEU A 135 -2.25 -4.92 6.92
N GLU A 136 -2.16 -5.32 5.67
CA GLU A 136 -2.97 -4.82 4.56
C GLU A 136 -4.07 -5.82 4.23
N ILE A 137 -5.29 -5.35 4.11
CA ILE A 137 -6.44 -6.14 3.66
C ILE A 137 -6.85 -5.62 2.28
N GLY A 138 -6.81 -6.50 1.28
CA GLY A 138 -7.08 -6.15 -0.11
C GLY A 138 -5.82 -5.72 -0.85
N THR A 139 -4.94 -6.68 -1.16
CA THR A 139 -3.69 -6.45 -1.91
C THR A 139 -3.95 -5.84 -3.30
N GLY A 140 -5.03 -6.27 -3.95
CA GLY A 140 -5.34 -5.89 -5.33
C GLY A 140 -4.16 -6.15 -6.26
N CYS A 141 -3.73 -5.13 -6.99
CA CYS A 141 -2.55 -5.23 -7.86
C CYS A 141 -1.20 -5.16 -7.12
N GLY A 142 -1.18 -5.00 -5.79
CA GLY A 142 0.04 -4.93 -5.00
C GLY A 142 0.75 -3.58 -4.95
N TYR A 143 0.20 -2.54 -5.54
CA TYR A 143 0.84 -1.20 -5.53
C TYR A 143 1.01 -0.65 -4.12
N GLN A 144 -0.03 -0.70 -3.29
CA GLN A 144 0.03 -0.21 -1.91
C GLN A 144 0.94 -1.10 -1.06
N ALA A 145 0.93 -2.42 -1.26
CA ALA A 145 1.89 -3.33 -0.62
C ALA A 145 3.34 -2.97 -0.94
N ALA A 146 3.65 -2.61 -2.19
CA ALA A 146 4.98 -2.17 -2.61
C ALA A 146 5.40 -0.86 -1.92
N LEU A 147 4.49 0.10 -1.74
CA LEU A 147 4.73 1.33 -0.99
C LEU A 147 4.96 1.02 0.51
N LEU A 148 4.11 0.19 1.10
CA LEU A 148 4.23 -0.22 2.50
C LEU A 148 5.55 -0.93 2.78
N ALA A 149 6.07 -1.72 1.84
CA ALA A 149 7.35 -2.41 1.97
C ALA A 149 8.55 -1.45 2.10
N LEU A 150 8.42 -0.20 1.61
CA LEU A 150 9.42 0.85 1.80
C LEU A 150 9.27 1.60 3.13
N LEU A 151 8.09 1.54 3.75
CA LEU A 151 7.69 2.36 4.89
C LEU A 151 7.61 1.56 6.20
N ALA A 152 7.54 0.23 6.11
CA ALA A 152 7.35 -0.69 7.22
C ALA A 152 8.51 -1.69 7.38
N GLN A 153 8.63 -2.27 8.56
CA GLN A 153 9.59 -3.34 8.85
C GLN A 153 9.07 -4.70 8.36
N LEU A 154 7.76 -4.90 8.44
CA LEU A 154 7.07 -6.11 7.99
C LEU A 154 5.71 -5.74 7.42
N VAL A 155 5.39 -6.26 6.25
CA VAL A 155 4.07 -6.14 5.64
C VAL A 155 3.49 -7.54 5.48
N ILE A 156 2.29 -7.73 5.99
CA ILE A 156 1.45 -8.89 5.73
C ILE A 156 0.29 -8.37 4.89
N SER A 157 0.17 -8.84 3.66
CA SER A 157 -0.89 -8.43 2.76
C SER A 157 -1.79 -9.61 2.44
N VAL A 158 -3.11 -9.40 2.51
CA VAL A 158 -4.12 -10.44 2.34
C VAL A 158 -5.06 -10.05 1.21
N GLU A 159 -5.25 -10.98 0.26
CA GLU A 159 -6.16 -10.82 -0.86
C GLU A 159 -7.16 -11.98 -0.90
N ARG A 160 -8.42 -11.66 -1.17
CA ARG A 160 -9.46 -12.65 -1.33
C ARG A 160 -9.43 -13.29 -2.73
N GLU A 161 -9.21 -12.48 -3.75
CA GLU A 161 -9.16 -12.92 -5.15
C GLU A 161 -7.75 -13.38 -5.52
N ARG A 162 -7.56 -14.68 -5.61
CA ARG A 162 -6.23 -15.31 -5.84
C ARG A 162 -5.56 -14.88 -7.15
N GLU A 163 -6.34 -14.52 -8.16
CA GLU A 163 -5.80 -14.12 -9.48
C GLU A 163 -5.36 -12.66 -9.52
N SER A 164 -5.92 -11.80 -8.67
CA SER A 164 -5.50 -10.39 -8.54
C SER A 164 -4.10 -10.25 -7.93
N ALA A 165 -3.67 -11.21 -7.13
CA ALA A 165 -2.39 -11.19 -6.41
C ALA A 165 -1.20 -11.76 -7.21
N ARG A 166 -1.38 -12.09 -8.49
CA ARG A 166 -0.27 -12.57 -9.33
C ARG A 166 0.51 -11.38 -9.89
N PRO A 167 1.84 -11.38 -9.73
CA PRO A 167 2.71 -10.36 -10.30
C PRO A 167 2.77 -10.47 -11.82
#